data_987a76d68ab3d64651e71dfe21137729
#
_entry.id   987a76d68ab3d64651e71dfe21137729
#
_cell.length_a   1.000
_cell.length_b   1.000
_cell.length_c   1.000
_cell.angle_alpha   90.00
_cell.angle_beta   90.00
_cell.angle_gamma   90.00
#
_symmetry.space_group_name_H-M   'P 1'
#
loop_
_entity.id
_entity.type
_entity.pdbx_description
1 polymer ?
#
loop_
_entity_poly.entity_id
_entity_poly.type
_entity_poly.pdbx_seq_one_letter_code
_entity_poly.pdbx_strand_id
1 'polypeptide(L)'
;MARETAVEMSVPGEQLTVGFVGLGNMGWPMARNLHAAGFGLVARDVDAAKQDRFAAEHPGVTAAASPDSFSAADIVVTMLPNGAIVRDAMLGWGIGAALRAGALLLEMSSSDPSDTLLLAAGLEPFGVRVVDAPVSGGVPRAITGELSIMVGGAAAADVAAVQPVLRVLGDPARQFRTGGLGSGHAMKALNNVVAAATTCATAEALVVGKRFGLDPRVMVDIINASTGRSFVSGIFGTEVLTGRYGTGFALGLLAKDVHIAASVAAAAGADVPVIALTDERYAKALSELGPAEDQSKAHQAWWDEPLSG
;
A
#
# COMPACT_ATOMS: atom_id res chain seq x y z
N MET A 1 36.88 8.97 17.33
CA MET A 1 35.98 7.96 17.92
C MET A 1 34.95 8.71 18.75
N ALA A 2 33.87 9.13 18.11
CA ALA A 2 32.72 9.73 18.78
C ALA A 2 31.65 8.62 18.89
N ARG A 3 31.27 8.30 20.12
CA ARG A 3 30.17 7.40 20.41
C ARG A 3 28.88 8.15 20.09
N GLU A 4 28.17 7.73 19.07
CA GLU A 4 26.76 8.09 18.88
C GLU A 4 25.98 7.51 20.05
N THR A 5 25.48 8.40 20.90
CA THR A 5 24.51 8.07 21.94
C THR A 5 23.18 7.78 21.27
N ALA A 6 22.82 6.50 21.18
CA ALA A 6 21.46 6.07 20.90
C ALA A 6 20.55 6.70 21.98
N VAL A 7 19.64 7.55 21.54
CA VAL A 7 18.56 8.04 22.40
C VAL A 7 17.63 6.87 22.67
N GLU A 8 17.78 6.26 23.83
CA GLU A 8 16.79 5.34 24.40
C GLU A 8 15.51 6.16 24.70
N MET A 9 14.57 6.16 23.76
CA MET A 9 13.20 6.57 24.04
C MET A 9 12.36 5.33 24.37
N SER A 10 12.53 4.81 25.58
CA SER A 10 11.51 4.04 26.27
C SER A 10 11.68 4.25 27.76
N VAL A 11 10.79 5.02 28.34
CA VAL A 11 10.52 4.93 29.75
C VAL A 11 9.91 3.55 29.97
N PRO A 12 10.47 2.68 30.83
CA PRO A 12 9.88 1.37 31.09
C PRO A 12 8.51 1.59 31.78
N GLY A 13 7.40 1.33 31.04
CA GLY A 13 6.06 1.35 31.60
C GLY A 13 4.98 2.09 30.82
N GLU A 14 5.30 2.94 29.84
CA GLU A 14 4.26 3.56 29.02
C GLU A 14 4.00 2.76 27.73
N GLN A 15 2.78 2.23 27.64
CA GLN A 15 2.28 1.53 26.47
C GLN A 15 2.08 2.55 25.33
N LEU A 16 2.78 2.35 24.17
CA LEU A 16 2.61 3.20 23.00
C LEU A 16 1.13 3.22 22.54
N THR A 17 0.62 4.40 22.30
CA THR A 17 -0.72 4.61 21.75
C THR A 17 -0.63 4.87 20.25
N VAL A 18 -1.33 4.05 19.48
CA VAL A 18 -1.41 4.15 18.02
C VAL A 18 -2.78 4.64 17.59
N GLY A 19 -2.84 5.74 16.85
CA GLY A 19 -4.00 6.10 16.08
C GLY A 19 -4.03 5.31 14.78
N PHE A 20 -5.13 4.66 14.43
CA PHE A 20 -5.26 3.91 13.18
C PHE A 20 -6.41 4.46 12.34
N VAL A 21 -6.10 4.94 11.13
CA VAL A 21 -7.06 5.59 10.23
C VAL A 21 -7.22 4.77 8.97
N GLY A 22 -8.44 4.26 8.74
CA GLY A 22 -8.81 3.40 7.63
C GLY A 22 -8.91 1.92 8.02
N LEU A 23 -10.14 1.44 8.24
CA LEU A 23 -10.46 0.06 8.60
C LEU A 23 -11.01 -0.74 7.41
N GLY A 24 -10.45 -0.49 6.21
CA GLY A 24 -10.76 -1.27 5.01
C GLY A 24 -10.18 -2.69 5.07
N ASN A 25 -10.17 -3.40 3.91
CA ASN A 25 -9.72 -4.79 3.81
C ASN A 25 -8.29 -5.00 4.34
N MET A 26 -7.41 -4.02 4.16
CA MET A 26 -6.04 -4.06 4.68
C MET A 26 -5.97 -3.54 6.12
N GLY A 27 -6.60 -2.39 6.40
CA GLY A 27 -6.46 -1.72 7.68
C GLY A 27 -7.09 -2.47 8.85
N TRP A 28 -8.22 -3.14 8.66
CA TRP A 28 -8.86 -3.94 9.70
C TRP A 28 -7.93 -5.00 10.31
N PRO A 29 -7.35 -5.93 9.51
CA PRO A 29 -6.42 -6.91 10.07
C PRO A 29 -5.14 -6.28 10.63
N MET A 30 -4.64 -5.18 10.05
CA MET A 30 -3.46 -4.47 10.57
C MET A 30 -3.73 -3.87 11.95
N ALA A 31 -4.84 -3.16 12.12
CA ALA A 31 -5.26 -2.57 13.40
C ALA A 31 -5.49 -3.67 14.46
N ARG A 32 -6.14 -4.78 14.07
CA ARG A 32 -6.33 -5.95 14.95
C ARG A 32 -4.99 -6.51 15.44
N ASN A 33 -4.00 -6.64 14.57
CA ASN A 33 -2.69 -7.16 14.94
C ASN A 33 -1.97 -6.23 15.94
N LEU A 34 -2.08 -4.90 15.78
CA LEU A 34 -1.55 -3.93 16.74
C LEU A 34 -2.25 -4.03 18.11
N HIS A 35 -3.58 -4.15 18.12
CA HIS A 35 -4.34 -4.39 19.35
C HIS A 35 -3.89 -5.68 20.04
N ALA A 36 -3.79 -6.78 19.30
CA ALA A 36 -3.35 -8.08 19.83
C ALA A 36 -1.91 -8.06 20.36
N ALA A 37 -1.05 -7.19 19.81
CA ALA A 37 0.32 -6.96 20.28
C ALA A 37 0.39 -6.06 21.54
N GLY A 38 -0.76 -5.55 22.02
CA GLY A 38 -0.84 -4.80 23.27
C GLY A 38 -0.68 -3.28 23.11
N PHE A 39 -0.74 -2.71 21.90
CA PHE A 39 -0.76 -1.26 21.74
C PHE A 39 -2.09 -0.66 22.22
N GLY A 40 -2.05 0.51 22.87
CA GLY A 40 -3.22 1.36 23.00
C GLY A 40 -3.70 1.78 21.61
N LEU A 41 -5.01 1.68 21.31
CA LEU A 41 -5.49 1.92 19.96
C LEU A 41 -6.66 2.91 19.93
N VAL A 42 -6.52 3.94 19.07
CA VAL A 42 -7.60 4.85 18.68
C VAL A 42 -7.90 4.59 17.20
N ALA A 43 -9.09 4.12 16.88
CA ALA A 43 -9.46 3.71 15.53
C ALA A 43 -10.43 4.68 14.86
N ARG A 44 -10.23 4.94 13.56
CA ARG A 44 -11.10 5.82 12.76
C ARG A 44 -11.35 5.20 11.37
N ASP A 45 -12.61 5.21 10.98
CA ASP A 45 -13.03 5.00 9.58
C ASP A 45 -14.10 6.03 9.22
N VAL A 46 -14.24 6.35 7.92
CA VAL A 46 -15.32 7.21 7.43
C VAL A 46 -16.69 6.53 7.61
N ASP A 47 -16.72 5.20 7.54
CA ASP A 47 -17.87 4.37 7.89
C ASP A 47 -17.93 4.20 9.42
N ALA A 48 -18.77 4.99 10.07
CA ALA A 48 -18.95 4.98 11.53
C ALA A 48 -19.38 3.58 12.02
N ALA A 49 -20.25 2.88 11.31
CA ALA A 49 -20.70 1.55 11.71
C ALA A 49 -19.55 0.54 11.72
N LYS A 50 -18.64 0.63 10.77
CA LYS A 50 -17.42 -0.19 10.72
C LYS A 50 -16.47 0.15 11.86
N GLN A 51 -16.28 1.44 12.15
CA GLN A 51 -15.47 1.91 13.27
C GLN A 51 -16.01 1.40 14.61
N ASP A 52 -17.32 1.56 14.86
CA ASP A 52 -17.98 1.13 16.10
C ASP A 52 -17.91 -0.39 16.26
N ARG A 53 -18.12 -1.15 15.16
CA ARG A 53 -17.98 -2.59 15.17
C ARG A 53 -16.55 -3.01 15.52
N PHE A 54 -15.53 -2.33 14.97
CA PHE A 54 -14.14 -2.63 15.30
C PHE A 54 -13.87 -2.44 16.80
N ALA A 55 -14.31 -1.33 17.38
CA ALA A 55 -14.15 -1.06 18.81
C ALA A 55 -14.92 -2.06 19.69
N ALA A 56 -16.12 -2.47 19.27
CA ALA A 56 -16.91 -3.46 20.00
C ALA A 56 -16.27 -4.87 19.99
N GLU A 57 -15.66 -5.26 18.87
CA GLU A 57 -14.98 -6.55 18.73
C GLU A 57 -13.59 -6.58 19.42
N HIS A 58 -13.01 -5.41 19.75
CA HIS A 58 -11.68 -5.27 20.33
C HIS A 58 -11.72 -4.41 21.61
N PRO A 59 -11.99 -5.01 22.79
CA PRO A 59 -12.11 -4.29 24.05
C PRO A 59 -10.84 -3.46 24.37
N GLY A 60 -11.03 -2.20 24.75
CA GLY A 60 -9.96 -1.24 25.01
C GLY A 60 -9.57 -0.38 23.80
N VAL A 61 -10.12 -0.64 22.63
CA VAL A 61 -9.97 0.25 21.47
C VAL A 61 -10.93 1.42 21.60
N THR A 62 -10.44 2.64 21.38
CA THR A 62 -11.26 3.86 21.36
C THR A 62 -11.73 4.13 19.92
N ALA A 63 -13.05 4.18 19.70
CA ALA A 63 -13.62 4.72 18.47
C ALA A 63 -13.47 6.25 18.46
N ALA A 64 -12.78 6.80 17.46
CA ALA A 64 -12.50 8.23 17.40
C ALA A 64 -13.76 9.04 17.05
N ALA A 65 -14.29 9.78 17.98
CA ALA A 65 -15.46 10.66 17.78
C ALA A 65 -15.08 12.02 17.15
N SER A 66 -13.88 12.50 17.41
CA SER A 66 -13.34 13.78 16.90
C SER A 66 -11.83 13.67 16.70
N PRO A 67 -11.18 14.65 16.05
CA PRO A 67 -9.73 14.73 15.96
C PRO A 67 -9.03 14.67 17.31
N ASP A 68 -9.62 15.25 18.35
CA ASP A 68 -9.05 15.27 19.71
C ASP A 68 -8.91 13.88 20.33
N SER A 69 -9.62 12.88 19.81
CA SER A 69 -9.42 11.48 20.20
C SER A 69 -8.01 10.98 19.97
N PHE A 70 -7.26 11.62 19.05
CA PHE A 70 -5.88 11.28 18.70
C PHE A 70 -4.84 12.02 19.54
N SER A 71 -5.23 12.91 20.45
CA SER A 71 -4.30 13.78 21.22
C SER A 71 -3.23 13.00 22.01
N ALA A 72 -3.54 11.79 22.45
CA ALA A 72 -2.61 10.91 23.17
C ALA A 72 -1.82 9.97 22.24
N ALA A 73 -2.06 9.98 20.92
CA ALA A 73 -1.37 9.07 20.01
C ALA A 73 0.10 9.47 19.82
N ASP A 74 0.99 8.49 19.95
CA ASP A 74 2.42 8.62 19.66
C ASP A 74 2.70 8.50 18.18
N ILE A 75 1.98 7.58 17.54
CA ILE A 75 2.08 7.25 16.13
C ILE A 75 0.67 7.18 15.56
N VAL A 76 0.44 7.84 14.42
CA VAL A 76 -0.78 7.63 13.64
C VAL A 76 -0.42 6.81 12.41
N VAL A 77 -1.11 5.70 12.21
CA VAL A 77 -1.03 4.87 11.00
C VAL A 77 -2.19 5.24 10.08
N THR A 78 -1.90 5.53 8.83
CA THR A 78 -2.92 5.69 7.78
C THR A 78 -2.87 4.53 6.79
N MET A 79 -4.03 3.93 6.49
CA MET A 79 -4.19 2.88 5.49
C MET A 79 -5.43 3.16 4.65
N LEU A 80 -5.30 4.10 3.72
CA LEU A 80 -6.36 4.76 2.98
C LEU A 80 -6.18 4.56 1.45
N PRO A 81 -7.17 4.83 0.62
CA PRO A 81 -7.11 4.58 -0.82
C PRO A 81 -6.02 5.37 -1.58
N ASN A 82 -5.71 6.61 -1.17
CA ASN A 82 -4.73 7.48 -1.83
C ASN A 82 -4.26 8.63 -0.93
N GLY A 83 -3.20 9.34 -1.38
CA GLY A 83 -2.60 10.46 -0.66
C GLY A 83 -3.53 11.66 -0.43
N ALA A 84 -4.45 11.92 -1.35
CA ALA A 84 -5.42 13.02 -1.20
C ALA A 84 -6.35 12.76 0.00
N ILE A 85 -6.83 11.51 0.16
CA ILE A 85 -7.67 11.11 1.30
C ILE A 85 -6.85 11.11 2.59
N VAL A 86 -5.57 10.71 2.55
CA VAL A 86 -4.67 10.83 3.70
C VAL A 86 -4.52 12.29 4.12
N ARG A 87 -4.28 13.19 3.17
CA ARG A 87 -4.16 14.64 3.43
C ARG A 87 -5.46 15.20 4.01
N ASP A 88 -6.61 14.81 3.48
CA ASP A 88 -7.91 15.24 4.02
C ASP A 88 -8.11 14.76 5.46
N ALA A 89 -7.79 13.52 5.78
CA ALA A 89 -7.88 13.00 7.14
C ALA A 89 -6.95 13.75 8.11
N MET A 90 -5.70 13.98 7.70
CA MET A 90 -4.69 14.55 8.58
C MET A 90 -4.81 16.07 8.72
N LEU A 91 -5.10 16.79 7.63
CA LEU A 91 -5.16 18.25 7.61
C LEU A 91 -6.61 18.78 7.53
N GLY A 92 -7.45 18.21 6.67
CA GLY A 92 -8.84 18.65 6.47
C GLY A 92 -9.73 18.33 7.67
N TRP A 93 -9.75 17.09 8.13
CA TRP A 93 -10.47 16.71 9.36
C TRP A 93 -9.74 17.16 10.62
N GLY A 94 -8.42 17.36 10.59
CA GLY A 94 -7.66 18.01 11.64
C GLY A 94 -6.94 17.07 12.62
N ILE A 95 -6.70 15.81 12.28
CA ILE A 95 -5.91 14.89 13.13
C ILE A 95 -4.55 15.51 13.45
N GLY A 96 -3.86 16.06 12.44
CA GLY A 96 -2.52 16.64 12.61
C GLY A 96 -2.47 17.75 13.64
N ALA A 97 -3.50 18.60 13.68
CA ALA A 97 -3.61 19.70 14.64
C ALA A 97 -3.93 19.22 16.08
N ALA A 98 -4.57 18.07 16.23
CA ALA A 98 -4.90 17.48 17.52
C ALA A 98 -3.74 16.69 18.14
N LEU A 99 -2.75 16.27 17.32
CA LEU A 99 -1.60 15.51 17.78
C LEU A 99 -0.66 16.37 18.63
N ARG A 100 0.00 15.74 19.59
CA ARG A 100 1.09 16.36 20.32
C ARG A 100 2.31 16.58 19.42
N ALA A 101 3.05 17.65 19.66
CA ALA A 101 4.32 17.88 18.98
C ALA A 101 5.29 16.70 19.23
N GLY A 102 5.96 16.25 18.18
CA GLY A 102 6.85 15.08 18.21
C GLY A 102 6.14 13.76 17.86
N ALA A 103 4.82 13.73 17.72
CA ALA A 103 4.12 12.56 17.19
C ALA A 103 4.55 12.23 15.74
N LEU A 104 4.36 10.98 15.34
CA LEU A 104 4.72 10.48 14.01
C LEU A 104 3.48 10.05 13.23
N LEU A 105 3.43 10.46 11.97
CA LEU A 105 2.56 9.84 10.98
C LEU A 105 3.34 8.73 10.27
N LEU A 106 2.85 7.49 10.37
CA LEU A 106 3.30 6.34 9.60
C LEU A 106 2.30 6.12 8.45
N GLU A 107 2.62 6.66 7.30
CA GLU A 107 1.75 6.62 6.12
C GLU A 107 2.00 5.32 5.35
N MET A 108 1.04 4.38 5.43
CA MET A 108 1.15 3.03 4.88
C MET A 108 0.26 2.80 3.66
N SER A 109 -0.43 3.81 3.19
CA SER A 109 -1.24 3.78 1.96
C SER A 109 -0.34 3.69 0.71
N SER A 110 -0.96 3.66 -0.47
CA SER A 110 -0.22 3.83 -1.74
C SER A 110 -0.51 5.23 -2.28
N SER A 111 0.42 6.15 -2.02
CA SER A 111 0.32 7.57 -2.32
C SER A 111 1.35 8.01 -3.37
N ASP A 112 1.09 9.13 -4.04
CA ASP A 112 2.12 9.78 -4.83
C ASP A 112 3.20 10.38 -3.90
N PRO A 113 4.51 10.21 -4.20
CA PRO A 113 5.57 10.82 -3.41
C PRO A 113 5.44 12.34 -3.24
N SER A 114 4.91 13.04 -4.23
CA SER A 114 4.66 14.48 -4.16
C SER A 114 3.58 14.83 -3.13
N ASP A 115 2.50 14.04 -3.07
CA ASP A 115 1.47 14.18 -2.04
C ASP A 115 2.05 13.97 -0.63
N THR A 116 2.98 13.01 -0.49
CA THR A 116 3.66 12.74 0.79
C THR A 116 4.50 13.93 1.26
N LEU A 117 5.23 14.55 0.34
CA LEU A 117 6.03 15.75 0.65
C LEU A 117 5.13 16.94 1.02
N LEU A 118 4.04 17.16 0.28
CA LEU A 118 3.05 18.20 0.58
C LEU A 118 2.38 17.97 1.94
N LEU A 119 2.05 16.73 2.25
CA LEU A 119 1.48 16.35 3.55
C LEU A 119 2.45 16.64 4.69
N ALA A 120 3.71 16.25 4.53
CA ALA A 120 4.73 16.51 5.54
C ALA A 120 4.93 18.02 5.78
N ALA A 121 4.99 18.83 4.73
CA ALA A 121 5.05 20.28 4.85
C ALA A 121 3.81 20.87 5.57
N GLY A 122 2.62 20.31 5.31
CA GLY A 122 1.40 20.74 6.00
C GLY A 122 1.34 20.31 7.48
N LEU A 123 2.05 19.27 7.87
CA LEU A 123 2.11 18.76 9.24
C LEU A 123 3.25 19.39 10.08
N GLU A 124 4.26 19.97 9.43
CA GLU A 124 5.39 20.61 10.09
C GLU A 124 4.98 21.68 11.14
N PRO A 125 3.99 22.58 10.88
CA PRO A 125 3.55 23.57 11.86
C PRO A 125 3.01 22.97 13.16
N PHE A 126 2.55 21.72 13.14
CA PHE A 126 2.06 21.00 14.32
C PHE A 126 3.16 20.18 14.99
N GLY A 127 4.38 20.17 14.45
CA GLY A 127 5.49 19.36 14.94
C GLY A 127 5.31 17.86 14.72
N VAL A 128 4.47 17.44 13.78
CA VAL A 128 4.25 16.04 13.39
C VAL A 128 5.20 15.67 12.26
N ARG A 129 5.94 14.58 12.44
CA ARG A 129 6.90 14.07 11.46
C ARG A 129 6.29 12.91 10.67
N VAL A 130 6.76 12.68 9.46
CA VAL A 130 6.19 11.70 8.53
C VAL A 130 7.22 10.64 8.15
N VAL A 131 6.80 9.38 8.19
CA VAL A 131 7.49 8.22 7.62
C VAL A 131 6.51 7.57 6.64
N ASP A 132 6.90 7.41 5.39
CA ASP A 132 6.13 6.66 4.40
C ASP A 132 6.55 5.19 4.41
N ALA A 133 5.56 4.31 4.51
CA ALA A 133 5.82 2.88 4.70
C ALA A 133 4.77 2.01 3.96
N PRO A 134 4.58 2.20 2.65
CA PRO A 134 3.63 1.42 1.89
C PRO A 134 3.98 -0.07 1.90
N VAL A 135 2.94 -0.89 1.69
CA VAL A 135 3.02 -2.33 1.91
C VAL A 135 2.77 -3.15 0.64
N SER A 136 3.27 -4.37 0.65
CA SER A 136 3.00 -5.39 -0.34
C SER A 136 2.74 -6.75 0.34
N GLY A 137 1.85 -7.56 -0.27
CA GLY A 137 1.47 -8.88 0.25
C GLY A 137 -0.04 -9.10 0.33
N GLY A 138 -0.83 -8.02 0.15
CA GLY A 138 -2.29 -8.07 0.13
C GLY A 138 -2.91 -8.47 1.47
N VAL A 139 -4.21 -8.70 1.47
CA VAL A 139 -4.99 -9.05 2.66
C VAL A 139 -4.46 -10.30 3.39
N PRO A 140 -4.05 -11.38 2.70
CA PRO A 140 -3.53 -12.56 3.39
C PRO A 140 -2.34 -12.25 4.31
N ARG A 141 -1.37 -11.46 3.85
CA ARG A 141 -0.21 -11.08 4.67
C ARG A 141 -0.53 -9.98 5.69
N ALA A 142 -1.52 -9.15 5.43
CA ALA A 142 -2.02 -8.22 6.45
C ALA A 142 -2.64 -8.96 7.64
N ILE A 143 -3.33 -10.07 7.38
CA ILE A 143 -3.92 -10.93 8.41
C ILE A 143 -2.84 -11.57 9.29
N THR A 144 -1.75 -12.06 8.71
CA THR A 144 -0.66 -12.75 9.41
C THR A 144 0.42 -11.83 10.00
N GLY A 145 0.40 -10.53 9.67
CA GLY A 145 1.46 -9.59 10.07
C GLY A 145 2.78 -9.80 9.31
N GLU A 146 2.72 -10.32 8.08
CA GLU A 146 3.89 -10.68 7.27
C GLU A 146 4.05 -9.78 6.02
N LEU A 147 3.59 -8.54 6.10
CA LEU A 147 3.70 -7.60 4.98
C LEU A 147 5.16 -7.31 4.62
N SER A 148 5.43 -7.14 3.35
CA SER A 148 6.65 -6.48 2.90
C SER A 148 6.45 -4.98 3.01
N ILE A 149 7.36 -4.25 3.65
CA ILE A 149 7.22 -2.83 3.93
C ILE A 149 8.40 -2.07 3.32
N MET A 150 8.10 -1.01 2.58
CA MET A 150 9.08 -0.14 1.93
C MET A 150 9.15 1.18 2.70
N VAL A 151 10.20 1.38 3.49
CA VAL A 151 10.26 2.44 4.49
C VAL A 151 11.09 3.62 3.98
N GLY A 152 10.44 4.73 3.68
CA GLY A 152 11.04 6.03 3.41
C GLY A 152 10.93 6.97 4.62
N GLY A 153 11.95 7.77 4.87
CA GLY A 153 11.91 8.72 5.97
C GLY A 153 13.15 9.60 6.02
N ALA A 154 12.95 10.87 6.36
CA ALA A 154 14.02 11.86 6.34
C ALA A 154 15.10 11.58 7.41
N ALA A 155 14.70 11.18 8.61
CA ALA A 155 15.62 10.92 9.73
C ALA A 155 15.62 9.45 10.13
N ALA A 156 16.80 8.90 10.42
CA ALA A 156 16.95 7.54 10.92
C ALA A 156 16.24 7.33 12.27
N ALA A 157 16.20 8.38 13.11
CA ALA A 157 15.50 8.35 14.39
C ALA A 157 14.00 8.16 14.25
N ASP A 158 13.37 8.79 13.24
CA ASP A 158 11.93 8.66 12.99
C ASP A 158 11.56 7.25 12.56
N VAL A 159 12.39 6.66 11.70
CA VAL A 159 12.21 5.26 11.28
C VAL A 159 12.46 4.28 12.43
N ALA A 160 13.41 4.58 13.31
CA ALA A 160 13.62 3.77 14.51
C ALA A 160 12.42 3.84 15.48
N ALA A 161 11.81 5.02 15.61
CA ALA A 161 10.65 5.23 16.49
C ALA A 161 9.39 4.46 16.05
N VAL A 162 9.19 4.24 14.73
CA VAL A 162 8.05 3.46 14.21
C VAL A 162 8.32 1.95 14.15
N GLN A 163 9.55 1.49 14.42
CA GLN A 163 9.92 0.06 14.36
C GLN A 163 9.03 -0.86 15.20
N PRO A 164 8.58 -0.50 16.41
CA PRO A 164 7.67 -1.35 17.18
C PRO A 164 6.38 -1.68 16.40
N VAL A 165 5.81 -0.69 15.69
CA VAL A 165 4.61 -0.85 14.85
C VAL A 165 4.94 -1.70 13.62
N LEU A 166 6.04 -1.40 12.93
CA LEU A 166 6.45 -2.13 11.72
C LEU A 166 6.68 -3.62 11.97
N ARG A 167 7.24 -3.99 13.14
CA ARG A 167 7.49 -5.39 13.52
C ARG A 167 6.23 -6.22 13.70
N VAL A 168 5.12 -5.59 14.07
CA VAL A 168 3.82 -6.26 14.22
C VAL A 168 3.13 -6.41 12.87
N LEU A 169 3.33 -5.45 11.97
CA LEU A 169 2.61 -5.40 10.70
C LEU A 169 3.32 -6.14 9.56
N GLY A 170 4.63 -6.32 9.66
CA GLY A 170 5.43 -6.91 8.58
C GLY A 170 6.53 -7.85 9.05
N ASP A 171 6.93 -8.73 8.14
CA ASP A 171 8.07 -9.62 8.32
C ASP A 171 9.36 -8.77 8.43
N PRO A 172 10.13 -8.88 9.54
CA PRO A 172 11.37 -8.14 9.69
C PRO A 172 12.39 -8.35 8.56
N ALA A 173 12.40 -9.54 7.94
CA ALA A 173 13.25 -9.84 6.79
C ALA A 173 12.77 -9.16 5.47
N ARG A 174 11.59 -8.55 5.49
CA ARG A 174 10.96 -7.88 4.33
C ARG A 174 10.66 -6.40 4.60
N GLN A 175 11.36 -5.80 5.52
CA GLN A 175 11.34 -4.35 5.77
C GLN A 175 12.55 -3.72 5.11
N PHE A 176 12.31 -2.90 4.10
CA PHE A 176 13.36 -2.32 3.26
C PHE A 176 13.44 -0.81 3.45
N ARG A 177 14.60 -0.31 3.89
CA ARG A 177 14.90 1.13 3.85
C ARG A 177 15.08 1.54 2.40
N THR A 178 14.26 2.48 1.93
CA THR A 178 14.28 2.93 0.54
C THR A 178 15.00 4.26 0.34
N GLY A 179 15.12 5.06 1.41
CA GLY A 179 15.78 6.36 1.33
C GLY A 179 15.05 7.47 2.11
N GLY A 180 15.05 8.68 1.58
CA GLY A 180 14.34 9.83 2.14
C GLY A 180 12.82 9.69 2.09
N LEU A 181 12.13 10.70 2.61
CA LEU A 181 10.67 10.76 2.60
C LEU A 181 10.12 10.70 1.16
N GLY A 182 9.06 9.89 0.95
CA GLY A 182 8.45 9.61 -0.35
C GLY A 182 9.11 8.47 -1.13
N SER A 183 10.31 8.01 -0.73
CA SER A 183 11.01 6.93 -1.45
C SER A 183 10.33 5.56 -1.30
N GLY A 184 9.64 5.31 -0.20
CA GLY A 184 8.81 4.12 -0.02
C GLY A 184 7.65 4.08 -1.02
N HIS A 185 6.91 5.18 -1.14
CA HIS A 185 5.81 5.32 -2.09
C HIS A 185 6.31 5.21 -3.55
N ALA A 186 7.42 5.85 -3.90
CA ALA A 186 8.04 5.70 -5.21
C ALA A 186 8.37 4.22 -5.49
N MET A 187 9.02 3.54 -4.55
CA MET A 187 9.38 2.12 -4.71
C MET A 187 8.14 1.23 -4.83
N LYS A 188 7.08 1.52 -4.07
CA LYS A 188 5.80 0.81 -4.17
C LYS A 188 5.19 0.93 -5.56
N ALA A 189 5.13 2.13 -6.12
CA ALA A 189 4.62 2.37 -7.47
C ALA A 189 5.47 1.66 -8.53
N LEU A 190 6.80 1.74 -8.41
CA LEU A 190 7.74 1.05 -9.30
C LEU A 190 7.61 -0.48 -9.22
N ASN A 191 7.39 -1.05 -8.03
CA ASN A 191 7.10 -2.48 -7.91
C ASN A 191 5.79 -2.86 -8.62
N ASN A 192 4.74 -2.05 -8.46
CA ASN A 192 3.43 -2.36 -9.03
C ASN A 192 3.41 -2.19 -10.56
N VAL A 193 4.15 -1.22 -11.11
CA VAL A 193 4.26 -1.08 -12.58
C VAL A 193 5.03 -2.25 -13.21
N VAL A 194 6.02 -2.84 -12.52
CA VAL A 194 6.68 -4.07 -13.00
C VAL A 194 5.68 -5.22 -13.10
N ALA A 195 4.83 -5.40 -12.09
CA ALA A 195 3.77 -6.41 -12.13
C ALA A 195 2.77 -6.13 -13.27
N ALA A 196 2.34 -4.89 -13.42
CA ALA A 196 1.40 -4.46 -14.47
C ALA A 196 1.98 -4.65 -15.88
N ALA A 197 3.22 -4.26 -16.13
CA ALA A 197 3.92 -4.48 -17.40
C ALA A 197 4.06 -5.98 -17.71
N THR A 198 4.35 -6.79 -16.70
CA THR A 198 4.41 -8.26 -16.85
C THR A 198 3.03 -8.82 -17.17
N THR A 199 1.94 -8.25 -16.64
CA THR A 199 0.57 -8.61 -17.03
C THR A 199 0.34 -8.34 -18.51
N CYS A 200 0.72 -7.15 -19.00
CA CYS A 200 0.60 -6.80 -20.42
C CYS A 200 1.37 -7.80 -21.31
N ALA A 201 2.64 -8.02 -21.00
CA ALA A 201 3.50 -8.90 -21.80
C ALA A 201 3.00 -10.37 -21.80
N THR A 202 2.55 -10.88 -20.65
CA THR A 202 2.00 -12.24 -20.53
C THR A 202 0.71 -12.38 -21.32
N ALA A 203 -0.20 -11.42 -21.23
CA ALA A 203 -1.47 -11.43 -21.96
C ALA A 203 -1.23 -11.36 -23.48
N GLU A 204 -0.32 -10.51 -23.95
CA GLU A 204 0.06 -10.41 -25.36
C GLU A 204 0.63 -11.75 -25.89
N ALA A 205 1.54 -12.36 -25.15
CA ALA A 205 2.09 -13.66 -25.51
C ALA A 205 1.00 -14.74 -25.64
N LEU A 206 0.03 -14.77 -24.70
CA LEU A 206 -1.07 -15.74 -24.75
C LEU A 206 -2.01 -15.48 -25.93
N VAL A 207 -2.33 -14.25 -26.27
CA VAL A 207 -3.14 -13.90 -27.45
C VAL A 207 -2.43 -14.34 -28.72
N VAL A 208 -1.16 -14.00 -28.88
CA VAL A 208 -0.37 -14.39 -30.06
C VAL A 208 -0.27 -15.92 -30.17
N GLY A 209 0.03 -16.61 -29.08
CA GLY A 209 0.15 -18.08 -29.07
C GLY A 209 -1.19 -18.76 -29.41
N LYS A 210 -2.29 -18.30 -28.84
CA LYS A 210 -3.66 -18.79 -29.16
C LYS A 210 -3.97 -18.63 -30.65
N ARG A 211 -3.69 -17.48 -31.23
CA ARG A 211 -3.86 -17.25 -32.68
C ARG A 211 -2.94 -18.11 -33.55
N PHE A 212 -1.76 -18.48 -33.01
CA PHE A 212 -0.85 -19.43 -33.67
C PHE A 212 -1.32 -20.88 -33.53
N GLY A 213 -2.28 -21.18 -32.66
CA GLY A 213 -2.82 -22.52 -32.41
C GLY A 213 -2.26 -23.22 -31.18
N LEU A 214 -1.57 -22.50 -30.29
CA LEU A 214 -1.09 -23.04 -29.01
C LEU A 214 -2.21 -23.03 -27.97
N ASP A 215 -2.21 -24.03 -27.10
CA ASP A 215 -3.10 -24.06 -25.93
C ASP A 215 -2.61 -23.07 -24.85
N PRO A 216 -3.41 -22.07 -24.45
CA PRO A 216 -3.02 -21.11 -23.41
C PRO A 216 -2.62 -21.75 -22.08
N ARG A 217 -3.21 -22.90 -21.71
CA ARG A 217 -2.87 -23.62 -20.47
C ARG A 217 -1.46 -24.17 -20.55
N VAL A 218 -1.13 -24.83 -21.65
CA VAL A 218 0.22 -25.34 -21.90
C VAL A 218 1.24 -24.20 -21.96
N MET A 219 0.86 -23.06 -22.56
CA MET A 219 1.72 -21.88 -22.60
C MET A 219 2.05 -21.35 -21.20
N VAL A 220 1.03 -21.22 -20.33
CA VAL A 220 1.23 -20.76 -18.95
C VAL A 220 2.10 -21.74 -18.16
N ASP A 221 1.91 -23.05 -18.33
CA ASP A 221 2.74 -24.07 -17.68
C ASP A 221 4.20 -23.95 -18.12
N ILE A 222 4.45 -23.77 -19.41
CA ILE A 222 5.80 -23.57 -19.96
C ILE A 222 6.41 -22.27 -19.42
N ILE A 223 5.67 -21.15 -19.44
CA ILE A 223 6.15 -19.87 -18.91
C ILE A 223 6.53 -20.01 -17.44
N ASN A 224 5.68 -20.67 -16.63
CA ASN A 224 5.92 -20.86 -15.20
C ASN A 224 7.08 -21.83 -14.89
N ALA A 225 7.43 -22.72 -15.81
CA ALA A 225 8.58 -23.63 -15.71
C ALA A 225 9.88 -23.07 -16.33
N SER A 226 9.82 -21.88 -16.95
CA SER A 226 10.91 -21.31 -17.75
C SER A 226 11.29 -19.88 -17.30
N THR A 227 12.19 -19.23 -18.05
CA THR A 227 12.72 -17.89 -17.75
C THR A 227 11.67 -16.78 -17.76
N GLY A 228 10.52 -16.98 -18.39
CA GLY A 228 9.38 -16.06 -18.38
C GLY A 228 8.58 -16.05 -17.06
N ARG A 229 8.92 -16.90 -16.10
CA ARG A 229 8.22 -17.02 -14.83
C ARG A 229 8.22 -15.71 -14.06
N SER A 230 7.05 -15.37 -13.55
CA SER A 230 6.84 -14.24 -12.63
C SER A 230 5.74 -14.57 -11.63
N PHE A 231 5.53 -13.70 -10.62
CA PHE A 231 4.35 -13.79 -9.76
C PHE A 231 3.05 -13.69 -10.59
N VAL A 232 3.07 -12.81 -11.59
CA VAL A 232 1.92 -12.55 -12.46
C VAL A 232 1.60 -13.73 -13.36
N SER A 233 2.61 -14.42 -13.93
CA SER A 233 2.36 -15.59 -14.79
C SER A 233 1.65 -16.72 -14.03
N GLY A 234 1.88 -16.84 -12.70
CA GLY A 234 1.11 -17.72 -11.82
C GLY A 234 -0.37 -17.33 -11.73
N ILE A 235 -0.68 -16.03 -11.64
CA ILE A 235 -2.05 -15.51 -11.62
C ILE A 235 -2.79 -15.85 -12.91
N PHE A 236 -2.15 -15.81 -14.07
CA PHE A 236 -2.80 -16.21 -15.32
C PHE A 236 -3.32 -17.66 -15.27
N GLY A 237 -2.53 -18.58 -14.73
CA GLY A 237 -2.95 -19.98 -14.59
C GLY A 237 -4.12 -20.18 -13.63
N THR A 238 -4.10 -19.48 -12.49
CA THR A 238 -5.08 -19.70 -11.42
C THR A 238 -6.33 -18.85 -11.52
N GLU A 239 -6.24 -17.65 -12.06
CA GLU A 239 -7.35 -16.67 -12.08
C GLU A 239 -7.86 -16.41 -13.49
N VAL A 240 -6.97 -16.10 -14.44
CA VAL A 240 -7.36 -15.68 -15.79
C VAL A 240 -7.89 -16.84 -16.61
N LEU A 241 -7.12 -17.93 -16.75
CA LEU A 241 -7.53 -19.09 -17.56
C LEU A 241 -8.67 -19.90 -16.94
N THR A 242 -8.91 -19.73 -15.65
CA THR A 242 -10.06 -20.36 -14.95
C THR A 242 -11.30 -19.47 -14.93
N GLY A 243 -11.18 -18.20 -15.30
CA GLY A 243 -12.26 -17.23 -15.21
C GLY A 243 -12.68 -16.82 -13.80
N ARG A 244 -11.87 -17.11 -12.76
CA ARG A 244 -12.21 -16.77 -11.36
C ARG A 244 -12.06 -15.30 -11.05
N TYR A 245 -10.99 -14.66 -11.55
CA TYR A 245 -10.70 -13.23 -11.37
C TYR A 245 -10.81 -12.77 -9.91
N GLY A 246 -10.16 -13.49 -9.00
CA GLY A 246 -10.30 -13.32 -7.55
C GLY A 246 -8.99 -13.01 -6.83
N THR A 247 -8.10 -12.17 -7.40
CA THR A 247 -6.84 -11.78 -6.75
C THR A 247 -7.06 -10.94 -5.49
N GLY A 248 -8.23 -10.31 -5.35
CA GLY A 248 -8.58 -9.43 -4.24
C GLY A 248 -7.93 -8.04 -4.32
N PHE A 249 -7.35 -7.69 -5.49
CA PHE A 249 -6.79 -6.37 -5.73
C PHE A 249 -7.55 -5.65 -6.84
N ALA A 250 -8.16 -4.50 -6.50
CA ALA A 250 -9.01 -3.77 -7.42
C ALA A 250 -8.20 -3.12 -8.56
N LEU A 251 -8.77 -3.15 -9.78
CA LEU A 251 -8.17 -2.56 -10.98
C LEU A 251 -7.87 -1.06 -10.79
N GLY A 252 -8.79 -0.31 -10.16
CA GLY A 252 -8.58 1.11 -9.91
C GLY A 252 -7.37 1.41 -9.01
N LEU A 253 -7.06 0.53 -8.06
CA LEU A 253 -5.88 0.69 -7.21
C LEU A 253 -4.59 0.41 -7.98
N LEU A 254 -4.57 -0.64 -8.81
CA LEU A 254 -3.39 -0.93 -9.63
C LEU A 254 -3.16 0.14 -10.70
N ALA A 255 -4.23 0.56 -11.41
CA ALA A 255 -4.13 1.63 -12.41
C ALA A 255 -3.60 2.94 -11.82
N LYS A 256 -4.08 3.32 -10.62
CA LYS A 256 -3.52 4.46 -9.85
C LYS A 256 -2.02 4.28 -9.59
N ASP A 257 -1.60 3.11 -9.12
CA ASP A 257 -0.19 2.87 -8.78
C ASP A 257 0.70 2.89 -10.05
N VAL A 258 0.20 2.41 -11.19
CA VAL A 258 0.87 2.50 -12.49
C VAL A 258 1.03 3.96 -12.92
N HIS A 259 -0.02 4.76 -12.77
CA HIS A 259 0.03 6.20 -13.07
C HIS A 259 1.02 6.95 -12.17
N ILE A 260 1.07 6.61 -10.87
CA ILE A 260 2.09 7.17 -9.95
C ILE A 260 3.51 6.81 -10.44
N ALA A 261 3.75 5.58 -10.92
CA ALA A 261 5.04 5.19 -11.46
C ALA A 261 5.43 6.01 -12.71
N ALA A 262 4.47 6.31 -13.59
CA ALA A 262 4.68 7.19 -14.73
C ALA A 262 5.00 8.64 -14.29
N SER A 263 4.32 9.15 -13.26
CA SER A 263 4.62 10.46 -12.66
C SER A 263 6.01 10.52 -12.05
N VAL A 264 6.42 9.49 -11.31
CA VAL A 264 7.78 9.36 -10.74
C VAL A 264 8.84 9.33 -11.84
N ALA A 265 8.59 8.61 -12.94
CA ALA A 265 9.51 8.56 -14.08
C ALA A 265 9.64 9.93 -14.77
N ALA A 266 8.54 10.64 -14.97
CA ALA A 266 8.53 11.99 -15.53
C ALA A 266 9.33 12.97 -14.63
N ALA A 267 9.13 12.92 -13.32
CA ALA A 267 9.87 13.73 -12.36
C ALA A 267 11.38 13.41 -12.36
N ALA A 268 11.75 12.15 -12.62
CA ALA A 268 13.15 11.72 -12.76
C ALA A 268 13.77 12.07 -14.13
N GLY A 269 12.98 12.56 -15.10
CA GLY A 269 13.45 12.84 -16.47
C GLY A 269 13.89 11.60 -17.24
N ALA A 270 13.33 10.43 -16.91
CA ALA A 270 13.69 9.16 -17.52
C ALA A 270 12.82 8.85 -18.75
N ASP A 271 13.46 8.43 -19.84
CA ASP A 271 12.74 7.88 -21.02
C ASP A 271 12.40 6.40 -20.75
N VAL A 272 11.13 6.11 -20.51
CA VAL A 272 10.65 4.79 -20.04
C VAL A 272 9.42 4.32 -20.82
N PRO A 273 9.56 3.99 -22.10
CA PRO A 273 8.43 3.68 -22.98
C PRO A 273 7.56 2.51 -22.48
N VAL A 274 8.14 1.53 -21.79
CA VAL A 274 7.38 0.41 -21.22
C VAL A 274 6.43 0.88 -20.12
N ILE A 275 6.86 1.78 -19.24
CA ILE A 275 6.01 2.35 -18.19
C ILE A 275 4.90 3.17 -18.84
N ALA A 276 5.22 4.03 -19.81
CA ALA A 276 4.24 4.86 -20.51
C ALA A 276 3.17 4.02 -21.21
N LEU A 277 3.56 2.97 -21.95
CA LEU A 277 2.60 2.06 -22.58
C LEU A 277 1.75 1.31 -21.56
N THR A 278 2.34 0.92 -20.44
CA THR A 278 1.60 0.23 -19.37
C THR A 278 0.55 1.16 -18.74
N ASP A 279 0.89 2.42 -18.50
CA ASP A 279 -0.06 3.43 -17.99
C ASP A 279 -1.24 3.62 -18.95
N GLU A 280 -0.97 3.77 -20.24
CA GLU A 280 -2.01 3.87 -21.28
C GLU A 280 -2.93 2.63 -21.29
N ARG A 281 -2.37 1.41 -21.22
CA ARG A 281 -3.13 0.17 -21.18
C ARG A 281 -4.04 0.08 -19.96
N TYR A 282 -3.53 0.42 -18.78
CA TYR A 282 -4.32 0.38 -17.55
C TYR A 282 -5.34 1.52 -17.45
N ALA A 283 -5.06 2.71 -18.01
CA ALA A 283 -6.03 3.78 -18.14
C ALA A 283 -7.22 3.34 -19.03
N LYS A 284 -6.95 2.67 -20.16
CA LYS A 284 -7.99 2.07 -21.01
C LYS A 284 -8.80 1.04 -20.23
N ALA A 285 -8.15 0.10 -19.56
CA ALA A 285 -8.84 -0.94 -18.78
C ALA A 285 -9.73 -0.33 -17.69
N LEU A 286 -9.24 0.69 -17.00
CA LEU A 286 -10.02 1.40 -15.98
C LEU A 286 -11.26 2.07 -16.55
N SER A 287 -11.13 2.70 -17.73
CA SER A 287 -12.26 3.37 -18.42
C SER A 287 -13.34 2.38 -18.89
N GLU A 288 -12.95 1.21 -19.35
CA GLU A 288 -13.87 0.23 -19.94
C GLU A 288 -14.50 -0.71 -18.90
N LEU A 289 -13.73 -1.13 -17.89
CA LEU A 289 -14.16 -2.13 -16.92
C LEU A 289 -14.63 -1.53 -15.59
N GLY A 290 -14.15 -0.34 -15.25
CA GLY A 290 -14.43 0.34 -13.99
C GLY A 290 -13.47 -0.03 -12.85
N PRO A 291 -13.40 0.82 -11.79
CA PRO A 291 -12.38 0.73 -10.74
C PRO A 291 -12.57 -0.42 -9.76
N ALA A 292 -13.78 -0.96 -9.64
CA ALA A 292 -14.12 -1.99 -8.66
C ALA A 292 -13.79 -3.42 -9.12
N GLU A 293 -13.53 -3.61 -10.43
CA GLU A 293 -13.19 -4.91 -10.97
C GLU A 293 -11.86 -5.44 -10.44
N ASP A 294 -11.68 -6.75 -10.45
CA ASP A 294 -10.38 -7.36 -10.09
C ASP A 294 -9.34 -7.05 -11.16
N GLN A 295 -8.13 -6.68 -10.75
CA GLN A 295 -7.05 -6.29 -11.66
C GLN A 295 -6.69 -7.37 -12.69
N SER A 296 -6.94 -8.64 -12.39
CA SER A 296 -6.68 -9.74 -13.34
C SER A 296 -7.59 -9.73 -14.57
N LYS A 297 -8.68 -8.94 -14.55
CA LYS A 297 -9.55 -8.70 -15.72
C LYS A 297 -8.99 -7.66 -16.71
N ALA A 298 -7.96 -6.90 -16.36
CA ALA A 298 -7.48 -5.77 -17.18
C ALA A 298 -7.27 -6.12 -18.66
N HIS A 299 -6.79 -7.33 -18.95
CA HIS A 299 -6.57 -7.82 -20.31
C HIS A 299 -7.83 -7.84 -21.17
N GLN A 300 -9.04 -7.95 -20.59
CA GLN A 300 -10.31 -7.98 -21.30
C GLN A 300 -10.61 -6.66 -22.04
N ALA A 301 -10.08 -5.54 -21.56
CA ALA A 301 -10.17 -4.26 -22.24
C ALA A 301 -9.19 -4.11 -23.42
N TRP A 302 -8.26 -5.04 -23.61
CA TRP A 302 -7.22 -4.92 -24.62
C TRP A 302 -7.50 -5.74 -25.88
N TRP A 303 -8.30 -6.81 -25.77
CA TRP A 303 -8.67 -7.71 -26.89
C TRP A 303 -10.08 -8.23 -26.72
N ASP A 304 -10.77 -8.38 -27.85
CA ASP A 304 -12.17 -8.86 -27.91
C ASP A 304 -12.29 -10.39 -27.70
N GLU A 305 -11.17 -11.12 -27.67
CA GLU A 305 -11.18 -12.57 -27.52
C GLU A 305 -10.83 -12.99 -26.06
N PRO A 306 -11.62 -13.89 -25.45
CA PRO A 306 -11.30 -14.37 -24.11
C PRO A 306 -10.03 -15.25 -24.11
N LEU A 307 -9.20 -15.12 -23.07
CA LEU A 307 -8.08 -16.02 -22.82
C LEU A 307 -8.53 -17.30 -22.09
N SER A 308 -9.63 -17.22 -21.31
CA SER A 308 -10.27 -18.40 -20.72
C SER A 308 -10.98 -19.22 -21.81
N GLY A 309 -10.72 -20.52 -21.83
CA GLY A 309 -11.39 -21.48 -22.71
C GLY A 309 -12.57 -22.13 -22.05
#